data_bfaff0ed0ea4abc057bf89f31757abe0
#
_entry.id   bfaff0ed0ea4abc057bf89f31757abe0
#
_cell.length_a   1.000
_cell.length_b   1.000
_cell.length_c   1.000
_cell.angle_alpha   90.00
_cell.angle_beta   90.00
_cell.angle_gamma   90.00
#
_symmetry.space_group_name_H-M   'P 1'
#
loop_
_entity.id
_entity.type
_entity.pdbx_description
1 polymer ?
#
loop_
_entity_poly.entity_id
_entity_poly.type
_entity_poly.pdbx_seq_one_letter_code
_entity_poly.pdbx_strand_id
1 'polypeptide(L)'
;AWRDIKRRELSEKNLPPEWADIGVILNDRYILVLRDLVEFPDGRKGSYFRVLNQADLRGGQGAVVLPAMNGKYLLLRQYRHPTRSWSYEIPRGFGEPGVPAEQQAENEVNEETQGEIAELIDLGIYHSNTGLEGNKAKLFYANLKSIGKPAQAEGIESYRWVLLSELEEMIATAQITDGFTIAAYTRAKLRGILV
;
A
#
# COMPACT_ATOMS: atom_id res chain seq x y z
N ALA A 1 -3.04 -29.19 -18.67
CA ALA A 1 -3.59 -29.38 -20.04
C ALA A 1 -3.34 -28.16 -20.93
N TRP A 2 -3.87 -26.95 -20.65
CA TRP A 2 -3.66 -25.75 -21.49
C TRP A 2 -2.20 -25.31 -21.62
N ARG A 3 -1.45 -25.29 -20.50
CA ARG A 3 -0.02 -24.97 -20.48
C ARG A 3 0.82 -25.97 -21.29
N ASP A 4 0.44 -27.24 -21.29
CA ASP A 4 1.16 -28.28 -22.01
C ASP A 4 0.97 -28.16 -23.54
N ILE A 5 -0.24 -27.78 -23.97
CA ILE A 5 -0.54 -27.47 -25.37
C ILE A 5 0.30 -26.27 -25.82
N LYS A 6 0.30 -25.19 -25.04
CA LYS A 6 1.08 -23.97 -25.33
C LYS A 6 2.59 -24.26 -25.41
N ARG A 7 3.13 -25.09 -24.53
CA ARG A 7 4.55 -25.49 -24.55
C ARG A 7 4.93 -26.26 -25.82
N ARG A 8 4.03 -27.14 -26.31
CA ARG A 8 4.23 -27.83 -27.58
C ARG A 8 4.25 -26.86 -28.75
N GLU A 9 3.29 -25.97 -28.86
CA GLU A 9 3.22 -24.96 -29.93
C GLU A 9 4.44 -24.04 -29.94
N LEU A 10 4.98 -23.65 -28.76
CA LEU A 10 6.18 -22.86 -28.67
C LEU A 10 7.41 -23.62 -29.10
N SER A 11 7.54 -24.90 -28.74
CA SER A 11 8.62 -25.79 -29.16
C SER A 11 8.66 -25.97 -30.68
N GLU A 12 7.48 -26.18 -31.31
CA GLU A 12 7.36 -26.29 -32.75
C GLU A 12 7.78 -25.01 -33.50
N LYS A 13 7.63 -23.84 -32.84
CA LYS A 13 8.04 -22.54 -33.37
C LYS A 13 9.45 -22.10 -32.92
N ASN A 14 10.18 -22.97 -32.23
CA ASN A 14 11.50 -22.67 -31.64
C ASN A 14 11.50 -21.42 -30.76
N LEU A 15 10.43 -21.21 -29.99
CA LEU A 15 10.26 -20.11 -29.05
C LEU A 15 10.54 -20.57 -27.62
N PRO A 16 10.96 -19.65 -26.71
CA PRO A 16 11.25 -19.99 -25.33
C PRO A 16 10.07 -20.67 -24.63
N PRO A 17 10.28 -21.85 -23.99
CA PRO A 17 9.21 -22.60 -23.34
C PRO A 17 8.55 -21.87 -22.18
N GLU A 18 9.26 -20.96 -21.52
CA GLU A 18 8.73 -20.09 -20.46
C GLU A 18 7.63 -19.13 -20.94
N TRP A 19 7.52 -18.89 -22.25
CA TRP A 19 6.42 -18.10 -22.81
C TRP A 19 5.08 -18.79 -22.74
N ALA A 20 5.07 -20.10 -22.44
CA ALA A 20 3.83 -20.82 -22.17
C ALA A 20 3.09 -20.28 -20.92
N ASP A 21 3.84 -19.64 -20.03
CA ASP A 21 3.31 -19.06 -18.79
C ASP A 21 2.89 -17.58 -18.89
N ILE A 22 2.96 -16.99 -20.09
CA ILE A 22 2.50 -15.64 -20.37
C ILE A 22 0.97 -15.56 -20.25
N GLY A 23 0.49 -14.50 -19.59
CA GLY A 23 -0.91 -14.24 -19.37
C GLY A 23 -1.28 -14.13 -17.89
N VAL A 24 -2.54 -14.46 -17.58
CA VAL A 24 -3.05 -14.43 -16.21
C VAL A 24 -2.50 -15.61 -15.42
N ILE A 25 -1.78 -15.32 -14.34
CA ILE A 25 -1.25 -16.32 -13.41
C ILE A 25 -2.22 -16.59 -12.28
N LEU A 26 -2.78 -15.51 -11.69
CA LEU A 26 -3.78 -15.55 -10.64
C LEU A 26 -4.78 -14.41 -10.87
N ASN A 27 -6.04 -14.71 -10.68
CA ASN A 27 -7.10 -13.71 -10.66
C ASN A 27 -8.13 -14.12 -9.60
N ASP A 28 -8.17 -13.36 -8.52
CA ASP A 28 -9.17 -13.53 -7.47
C ASP A 28 -9.86 -12.19 -7.15
N ARG A 29 -10.61 -12.12 -6.05
CA ARG A 29 -11.34 -10.90 -5.68
C ARG A 29 -10.43 -9.75 -5.20
N TYR A 30 -9.18 -10.04 -4.84
CA TYR A 30 -8.25 -9.08 -4.26
C TYR A 30 -7.15 -8.66 -5.22
N ILE A 31 -6.56 -9.63 -5.94
CA ILE A 31 -5.39 -9.40 -6.78
C ILE A 31 -5.53 -10.03 -8.16
N LEU A 32 -4.90 -9.38 -9.13
CA LEU A 32 -4.61 -9.91 -10.45
C LEU A 32 -3.09 -9.99 -10.61
N VAL A 33 -2.60 -11.20 -10.90
CA VAL A 33 -1.18 -11.44 -11.19
C VAL A 33 -1.02 -11.79 -12.64
N LEU A 34 -0.18 -11.03 -13.34
CA LEU A 34 0.09 -11.19 -14.76
C LEU A 34 1.57 -11.54 -15.00
N ARG A 35 1.81 -12.28 -16.07
CA ARG A 35 3.12 -12.38 -16.70
C ARG A 35 2.99 -11.87 -18.13
N ASP A 36 3.57 -10.70 -18.38
CA ASP A 36 3.53 -10.05 -19.68
C ASP A 36 4.76 -10.50 -20.51
N LEU A 37 4.58 -10.66 -21.80
CA LEU A 37 5.70 -10.68 -22.74
C LEU A 37 6.11 -9.23 -23.02
N VAL A 38 7.35 -8.90 -22.78
CA VAL A 38 7.88 -7.54 -22.97
C VAL A 38 9.08 -7.55 -23.92
N GLU A 39 9.28 -6.44 -24.59
CA GLU A 39 10.52 -6.15 -25.31
C GLU A 39 11.27 -5.05 -24.54
N PHE A 40 12.50 -5.35 -24.15
CA PHE A 40 13.36 -4.41 -23.44
C PHE A 40 13.97 -3.40 -24.42
N PRO A 41 14.47 -2.23 -23.94
CA PRO A 41 15.06 -1.20 -24.79
C PRO A 41 16.22 -1.67 -25.68
N ASP A 42 16.89 -2.76 -25.30
CA ASP A 42 17.97 -3.39 -26.08
C ASP A 42 17.45 -4.40 -27.12
N GLY A 43 16.14 -4.52 -27.28
CA GLY A 43 15.50 -5.44 -28.24
C GLY A 43 15.35 -6.88 -27.74
N ARG A 44 15.85 -7.21 -26.54
CA ARG A 44 15.60 -8.53 -25.94
C ARG A 44 14.13 -8.70 -25.60
N LYS A 45 13.59 -9.87 -25.88
CA LYS A 45 12.25 -10.28 -25.41
C LYS A 45 12.38 -11.14 -24.16
N GLY A 46 11.46 -10.92 -23.24
CA GLY A 46 11.41 -11.66 -21.99
C GLY A 46 10.05 -11.56 -21.30
N SER A 47 9.92 -12.20 -20.17
CA SER A 47 8.69 -12.09 -19.39
C SER A 47 8.87 -11.11 -18.23
N TYR A 48 7.81 -10.37 -17.93
CA TYR A 48 7.75 -9.45 -16.79
C TYR A 48 6.56 -9.78 -15.92
N PHE A 49 6.76 -9.76 -14.61
CA PHE A 49 5.72 -10.08 -13.64
C PHE A 49 5.08 -8.80 -13.12
N ARG A 50 3.74 -8.77 -13.05
CA ARG A 50 2.98 -7.66 -12.46
C ARG A 50 1.94 -8.16 -11.48
N VAL A 51 1.88 -7.48 -10.33
CA VAL A 51 0.80 -7.64 -9.34
C VAL A 51 -0.04 -6.38 -9.33
N LEU A 52 -1.34 -6.53 -9.47
CA LEU A 52 -2.31 -5.45 -9.52
C LEU A 52 -3.42 -5.69 -8.50
N ASN A 53 -3.80 -4.67 -7.76
CA ASN A 53 -4.97 -4.70 -6.89
C ASN A 53 -6.26 -4.62 -7.69
N GLN A 54 -7.23 -5.44 -7.36
CA GLN A 54 -8.57 -5.36 -7.96
C GLN A 54 -9.28 -4.03 -7.64
N ALA A 55 -9.03 -3.45 -6.47
CA ALA A 55 -9.55 -2.14 -6.10
C ALA A 55 -9.04 -1.06 -7.07
N ASP A 56 -7.72 -0.97 -7.28
CA ASP A 56 -7.10 -0.02 -8.21
C ASP A 56 -7.58 -0.20 -9.65
N LEU A 57 -7.71 -1.46 -10.11
CA LEU A 57 -8.21 -1.78 -11.45
C LEU A 57 -9.66 -1.32 -11.69
N ARG A 58 -10.46 -1.25 -10.62
CA ARG A 58 -11.85 -0.75 -10.66
C ARG A 58 -11.95 0.75 -10.45
N GLY A 59 -10.82 1.45 -10.34
CA GLY A 59 -10.76 2.91 -10.16
C GLY A 59 -10.79 3.37 -8.71
N GLY A 60 -10.66 2.47 -7.74
CA GLY A 60 -10.42 2.84 -6.35
C GLY A 60 -9.00 3.38 -6.15
N GLN A 61 -8.83 4.27 -5.20
CA GLN A 61 -7.52 4.81 -4.83
C GLN A 61 -7.32 4.67 -3.33
N GLY A 62 -6.38 3.79 -2.92
CA GLY A 62 -6.04 3.60 -1.52
C GLY A 62 -5.53 4.88 -0.86
N ALA A 63 -5.84 5.05 0.41
CA ALA A 63 -5.41 6.16 1.24
C ALA A 63 -4.53 5.68 2.40
N VAL A 64 -3.57 6.51 2.76
CA VAL A 64 -2.65 6.33 3.90
C VAL A 64 -2.59 7.64 4.65
N VAL A 65 -2.85 7.63 5.93
CA VAL A 65 -2.97 8.85 6.72
C VAL A 65 -1.97 8.85 7.87
N LEU A 66 -1.13 9.89 7.95
CA LEU A 66 -0.29 10.18 9.13
C LEU A 66 -1.08 11.07 10.09
N PRO A 67 -1.71 10.51 11.15
CA PRO A 67 -2.55 11.28 12.02
C PRO A 67 -1.75 11.94 13.13
N ALA A 68 -2.12 13.19 13.45
CA ALA A 68 -1.57 13.93 14.58
C ALA A 68 -2.70 14.54 15.44
N MET A 69 -2.46 14.67 16.73
CA MET A 69 -3.33 15.36 17.68
C MET A 69 -2.52 15.84 18.86
N ASN A 70 -2.71 17.10 19.26
CA ASN A 70 -2.03 17.70 20.44
C ASN A 70 -0.47 17.57 20.38
N GLY A 71 0.13 17.74 19.19
CA GLY A 71 1.58 17.67 19.00
C GLY A 71 2.16 16.26 19.06
N LYS A 72 1.33 15.22 19.02
CA LYS A 72 1.74 13.81 18.97
C LYS A 72 1.21 13.12 17.72
N TYR A 73 1.89 12.09 17.27
CA TYR A 73 1.57 11.27 16.10
C TYR A 73 1.02 9.93 16.53
N LEU A 74 -0.04 9.49 15.87
CA LEU A 74 -0.68 8.22 16.15
C LEU A 74 -0.02 7.10 15.37
N LEU A 75 0.33 6.04 16.07
CA LEU A 75 0.71 4.75 15.50
C LEU A 75 -0.27 3.67 15.95
N LEU A 76 -0.65 2.81 15.03
CA LEU A 76 -1.42 1.60 15.27
C LEU A 76 -0.46 0.43 15.51
N ARG A 77 -0.73 -0.42 16.49
CA ARG A 77 -0.06 -1.70 16.62
C ARG A 77 -0.92 -2.77 15.98
N GLN A 78 -0.51 -3.26 14.81
CA GLN A 78 -1.28 -4.19 14.00
C GLN A 78 -0.48 -5.46 13.66
N TYR A 79 -1.14 -6.62 13.70
CA TYR A 79 -0.53 -7.86 13.23
C TYR A 79 -0.63 -7.99 11.71
N ARG A 80 0.50 -8.14 11.05
CA ARG A 80 0.57 -8.34 9.61
C ARG A 80 0.84 -9.80 9.25
N HIS A 81 -0.15 -10.44 8.67
CA HIS A 81 -0.08 -11.85 8.27
C HIS A 81 1.07 -12.15 7.29
N PRO A 82 1.39 -11.31 6.27
CA PRO A 82 2.49 -11.60 5.36
C PRO A 82 3.86 -11.65 6.03
N THR A 83 4.12 -10.79 6.99
CA THR A 83 5.38 -10.73 7.74
C THR A 83 5.37 -11.59 9.02
N ARG A 84 4.20 -12.13 9.40
CA ARG A 84 3.99 -12.91 10.63
C ARG A 84 4.46 -12.18 11.89
N SER A 85 4.30 -10.86 11.92
CA SER A 85 4.79 -10.00 13.00
C SER A 85 3.84 -8.85 13.32
N TRP A 86 4.02 -8.29 14.50
CA TRP A 86 3.39 -7.05 14.90
C TRP A 86 4.18 -5.87 14.35
N SER A 87 3.50 -4.91 13.74
CA SER A 87 4.07 -3.69 13.18
C SER A 87 3.48 -2.46 13.86
N TYR A 88 4.28 -1.39 13.92
CA TYR A 88 3.77 -0.04 14.13
C TYR A 88 3.56 0.62 12.78
N GLU A 89 2.33 1.03 12.50
CA GLU A 89 1.89 1.56 11.22
C GLU A 89 0.93 2.73 11.42
N ILE A 90 0.56 3.41 10.34
CA ILE A 90 -0.47 4.45 10.33
C ILE A 90 -1.72 3.94 9.61
N PRO A 91 -2.91 4.51 9.86
CA PRO A 91 -4.16 4.13 9.19
C PRO A 91 -4.03 4.09 7.68
N ARG A 92 -4.50 3.00 7.07
CA ARG A 92 -4.49 2.82 5.62
C ARG A 92 -5.38 1.69 5.12
N GLY A 93 -5.95 1.90 3.93
CA GLY A 93 -6.69 0.85 3.26
C GLY A 93 -6.82 1.04 1.76
N PHE A 94 -7.55 0.11 1.16
CA PHE A 94 -7.82 0.11 -0.27
C PHE A 94 -8.92 1.10 -0.62
N GLY A 95 -8.79 1.73 -1.79
CA GLY A 95 -9.83 2.62 -2.27
C GLY A 95 -11.06 1.88 -2.80
N GLU A 96 -12.21 2.49 -2.60
CA GLU A 96 -13.44 2.04 -3.22
C GLU A 96 -13.67 2.74 -4.57
N PRO A 97 -14.21 2.03 -5.59
CA PRO A 97 -14.50 2.63 -6.88
C PRO A 97 -15.45 3.83 -6.77
N GLY A 98 -15.04 4.97 -7.33
CA GLY A 98 -15.85 6.20 -7.31
C GLY A 98 -15.76 7.02 -6.03
N VAL A 99 -15.05 6.55 -5.00
CA VAL A 99 -14.79 7.31 -3.77
C VAL A 99 -13.50 8.13 -3.94
N PRO A 100 -13.53 9.46 -3.74
CA PRO A 100 -12.32 10.29 -3.75
C PRO A 100 -11.33 9.84 -2.67
N ALA A 101 -10.03 9.98 -2.92
CA ALA A 101 -9.00 9.54 -1.98
C ALA A 101 -9.06 10.29 -0.62
N GLU A 102 -9.51 11.54 -0.63
CA GLU A 102 -9.75 12.35 0.57
C GLU A 102 -10.86 11.73 1.44
N GLN A 103 -11.98 11.33 0.82
CA GLN A 103 -13.06 10.64 1.52
C GLN A 103 -12.62 9.26 2.01
N GLN A 104 -11.79 8.55 1.20
CA GLN A 104 -11.22 7.27 1.64
C GLN A 104 -10.32 7.45 2.86
N ALA A 105 -9.54 8.53 2.93
CA ALA A 105 -8.72 8.84 4.11
C ALA A 105 -9.58 9.06 5.38
N GLU A 106 -10.72 9.76 5.24
CA GLU A 106 -11.68 9.93 6.35
C GLU A 106 -12.29 8.59 6.76
N ASN A 107 -12.67 7.76 5.81
CA ASN A 107 -13.23 6.43 6.07
C ASN A 107 -12.23 5.56 6.84
N GLU A 108 -10.97 5.46 6.39
CA GLU A 108 -9.94 4.66 7.04
C GLU A 108 -9.65 5.12 8.49
N VAL A 109 -9.53 6.44 8.69
CA VAL A 109 -9.35 6.98 10.04
C VAL A 109 -10.55 6.65 10.91
N ASN A 110 -11.77 6.78 10.40
CA ASN A 110 -12.97 6.44 11.16
C ASN A 110 -13.08 4.94 11.44
N GLU A 111 -12.87 4.08 10.44
CA GLU A 111 -12.97 2.62 10.57
C GLU A 111 -11.94 2.06 11.54
N GLU A 112 -10.68 2.46 11.42
CA GLU A 112 -9.59 1.92 12.23
C GLU A 112 -9.50 2.56 13.63
N THR A 113 -9.97 3.82 13.77
CA THR A 113 -9.72 4.59 15.00
C THR A 113 -10.97 5.21 15.60
N GLN A 114 -12.13 5.15 14.95
CA GLN A 114 -13.32 5.92 15.33
C GLN A 114 -13.01 7.43 15.48
N GLY A 115 -12.02 7.91 14.74
CA GLY A 115 -11.53 9.28 14.79
C GLY A 115 -12.25 10.18 13.78
N GLU A 116 -12.18 11.48 14.04
CA GLU A 116 -12.64 12.53 13.14
C GLU A 116 -11.46 13.41 12.73
N ILE A 117 -11.35 13.70 11.44
CA ILE A 117 -10.33 14.60 10.88
C ILE A 117 -10.81 16.05 10.99
N ALA A 118 -9.96 16.92 11.51
CA ALA A 118 -10.17 18.37 11.52
C ALA A 118 -9.57 19.05 10.28
N GLU A 119 -8.41 18.55 9.84
CA GLU A 119 -7.67 19.07 8.68
C GLU A 119 -6.97 17.91 7.98
N LEU A 120 -7.04 17.87 6.66
CA LEU A 120 -6.40 16.86 5.82
C LEU A 120 -5.47 17.55 4.80
N ILE A 121 -4.21 17.14 4.75
CA ILE A 121 -3.20 17.68 3.84
C ILE A 121 -2.73 16.57 2.90
N ASP A 122 -2.90 16.77 1.60
CA ASP A 122 -2.42 15.86 0.56
C ASP A 122 -0.89 15.84 0.48
N LEU A 123 -0.28 14.68 0.65
CA LEU A 123 1.16 14.45 0.53
C LEU A 123 1.55 13.82 -0.82
N GLY A 124 0.59 13.55 -1.69
CA GLY A 124 0.79 13.03 -3.05
C GLY A 124 0.80 11.50 -3.16
N ILE A 125 1.00 11.04 -4.38
CA ILE A 125 0.96 9.61 -4.74
C ILE A 125 2.24 8.90 -4.30
N TYR A 126 2.08 7.67 -3.85
CA TYR A 126 3.15 6.75 -3.49
C TYR A 126 2.96 5.38 -4.16
N HIS A 127 4.04 4.82 -4.65
CA HIS A 127 4.11 3.44 -5.15
C HIS A 127 4.98 2.62 -4.22
N SER A 128 4.45 1.52 -3.69
CA SER A 128 5.15 0.65 -2.74
C SER A 128 6.32 -0.10 -3.37
N ASN A 129 6.13 -0.59 -4.60
CA ASN A 129 7.12 -1.39 -5.31
C ASN A 129 6.95 -1.26 -6.83
N THR A 130 7.56 -0.25 -7.42
CA THR A 130 7.46 0.03 -8.87
C THR A 130 8.06 -1.05 -9.77
N GLY A 131 8.85 -1.98 -9.22
CA GLY A 131 9.42 -3.10 -9.96
C GLY A 131 8.48 -4.31 -10.09
N LEU A 132 7.41 -4.37 -9.29
CA LEU A 132 6.51 -5.52 -9.23
C LEU A 132 5.03 -5.11 -9.27
N GLU A 133 4.68 -4.01 -8.62
CA GLU A 133 3.31 -3.59 -8.39
C GLU A 133 2.97 -2.35 -9.20
N GLY A 134 1.81 -2.39 -9.88
CA GLY A 134 1.24 -1.21 -10.54
C GLY A 134 0.36 -0.37 -9.62
N ASN A 135 0.23 -0.77 -8.36
CA ASN A 135 -0.65 -0.16 -7.38
C ASN A 135 -0.10 1.17 -6.88
N LYS A 136 -1.00 2.05 -6.47
CA LYS A 136 -0.67 3.36 -5.91
C LYS A 136 -1.55 3.67 -4.71
N ALA A 137 -1.01 4.37 -3.73
CA ALA A 137 -1.77 4.93 -2.63
C ALA A 137 -1.56 6.44 -2.58
N LYS A 138 -2.55 7.16 -2.09
CA LYS A 138 -2.43 8.59 -1.81
C LYS A 138 -2.09 8.78 -0.35
N LEU A 139 -1.02 9.50 -0.09
CA LEU A 139 -0.56 9.78 1.26
C LEU A 139 -1.16 11.10 1.74
N PHE A 140 -1.54 11.13 3.01
CA PHE A 140 -2.06 12.31 3.69
C PHE A 140 -1.39 12.51 5.05
N TYR A 141 -1.37 13.75 5.49
CA TYR A 141 -1.23 14.13 6.89
C TYR A 141 -2.59 14.62 7.39
N ALA A 142 -2.96 14.28 8.62
CA ALA A 142 -4.22 14.72 9.19
C ALA A 142 -4.05 15.22 10.63
N ASN A 143 -4.61 16.39 10.92
CA ASN A 143 -4.90 16.77 12.30
C ASN A 143 -6.25 16.18 12.70
N LEU A 144 -6.26 15.37 13.76
CA LEU A 144 -7.48 14.78 14.30
C LEU A 144 -8.18 15.73 15.27
N LYS A 145 -9.50 15.76 15.18
CA LYS A 145 -10.39 16.44 16.12
C LYS A 145 -10.69 15.55 17.34
N SER A 146 -10.84 14.25 17.09
CA SER A 146 -11.15 13.26 18.10
C SER A 146 -10.62 11.88 17.71
N ILE A 147 -10.55 10.98 18.68
CA ILE A 147 -10.20 9.58 18.49
C ILE A 147 -11.03 8.71 19.44
N GLY A 148 -11.44 7.54 18.95
CA GLY A 148 -12.14 6.54 19.74
C GLY A 148 -11.26 5.35 20.11
N LYS A 149 -11.81 4.15 20.04
CA LYS A 149 -11.11 2.90 20.37
C LYS A 149 -10.51 2.25 19.11
N PRO A 150 -9.43 1.45 19.29
CA PRO A 150 -8.88 0.64 18.20
C PRO A 150 -9.91 -0.32 17.62
N ALA A 151 -9.93 -0.47 16.30
CA ALA A 151 -10.78 -1.44 15.61
C ALA A 151 -10.16 -2.85 15.73
N GLN A 152 -10.49 -3.58 16.78
CA GLN A 152 -9.98 -4.94 16.99
C GLN A 152 -10.34 -5.90 15.84
N ALA A 153 -11.47 -5.68 15.17
CA ALA A 153 -11.89 -6.45 14.01
C ALA A 153 -10.91 -6.33 12.82
N GLU A 154 -10.20 -5.20 12.73
CA GLU A 154 -9.16 -4.95 11.72
C GLU A 154 -7.77 -5.45 12.14
N GLY A 155 -7.67 -6.20 13.24
CA GLY A 155 -6.40 -6.71 13.76
C GLY A 155 -5.54 -5.65 14.45
N ILE A 156 -6.12 -4.52 14.83
CA ILE A 156 -5.45 -3.45 15.56
C ILE A 156 -5.57 -3.72 17.06
N GLU A 157 -4.43 -3.99 17.70
CA GLU A 157 -4.38 -4.29 19.13
C GLU A 157 -4.49 -3.04 19.99
N SER A 158 -3.73 -2.00 19.63
CA SER A 158 -3.58 -0.79 20.45
C SER A 158 -3.07 0.39 19.65
N TYR A 159 -3.15 1.57 20.28
CA TYR A 159 -2.54 2.82 19.82
C TYR A 159 -1.28 3.14 20.58
N ARG A 160 -0.35 3.82 19.92
CA ARG A 160 0.78 4.48 20.52
C ARG A 160 0.87 5.91 20.03
N TRP A 161 0.78 6.86 20.96
CA TRP A 161 1.01 8.26 20.70
C TRP A 161 2.48 8.58 20.96
N VAL A 162 3.15 9.11 19.96
CA VAL A 162 4.59 9.43 20.02
C VAL A 162 4.85 10.89 19.69
N LEU A 163 5.90 11.46 20.28
CA LEU A 163 6.44 12.75 19.87
C LEU A 163 7.18 12.61 18.53
N LEU A 164 7.43 13.73 17.85
CA LEU A 164 8.19 13.72 16.59
C LEU A 164 9.56 13.05 16.76
N SER A 165 10.30 13.39 17.80
CA SER A 165 11.61 12.79 18.07
C SER A 165 11.55 11.27 18.31
N GLU A 166 10.49 10.80 18.96
CA GLU A 166 10.30 9.37 19.19
C GLU A 166 9.91 8.64 17.88
N LEU A 167 9.06 9.25 17.04
CA LEU A 167 8.73 8.74 15.72
C LEU A 167 9.99 8.60 14.84
N GLU A 168 10.84 9.63 14.86
CA GLU A 168 12.12 9.63 14.14
C GLU A 168 13.08 8.55 14.65
N GLU A 169 13.19 8.37 15.95
CA GLU A 169 14.00 7.32 16.56
C GLU A 169 13.47 5.93 16.19
N MET A 170 12.16 5.72 16.25
CA MET A 170 11.54 4.45 15.88
C MET A 170 11.76 4.08 14.39
N ILE A 171 11.77 5.08 13.50
CA ILE A 171 12.14 4.89 12.10
C ILE A 171 13.62 4.58 11.96
N ALA A 172 14.49 5.39 12.59
CA ALA A 172 15.95 5.26 12.51
C ALA A 172 16.47 3.91 13.05
N THR A 173 15.81 3.38 14.08
CA THR A 173 16.18 2.10 14.73
C THR A 173 15.42 0.90 14.18
N ALA A 174 14.67 1.08 13.08
CA ALA A 174 13.86 0.04 12.44
C ALA A 174 12.80 -0.61 13.35
N GLN A 175 12.32 0.09 14.37
CA GLN A 175 11.09 -0.29 15.09
C GLN A 175 9.86 -0.07 14.22
N ILE A 176 9.91 0.91 13.31
CA ILE A 176 8.96 1.12 12.23
C ILE A 176 9.63 0.70 10.92
N THR A 177 9.10 -0.34 10.29
CA THR A 177 9.57 -0.87 8.99
C THR A 177 8.53 -0.75 7.89
N ASP A 178 7.32 -0.28 8.22
CA ASP A 178 6.28 -0.07 7.22
C ASP A 178 6.62 1.08 6.28
N GLY A 179 6.71 0.77 4.99
CA GLY A 179 7.12 1.73 3.97
C GLY A 179 6.13 2.88 3.77
N PHE A 180 4.84 2.66 3.99
CA PHE A 180 3.82 3.72 3.90
C PHE A 180 3.97 4.73 5.01
N THR A 181 4.21 4.28 6.24
CA THR A 181 4.47 5.14 7.40
C THR A 181 5.72 5.99 7.18
N ILE A 182 6.83 5.35 6.74
CA ILE A 182 8.09 6.04 6.47
C ILE A 182 7.92 7.07 5.34
N ALA A 183 7.20 6.72 4.27
CA ALA A 183 6.99 7.63 3.15
C ALA A 183 6.12 8.84 3.52
N ALA A 184 5.04 8.63 4.27
CA ALA A 184 4.17 9.71 4.74
C ALA A 184 4.92 10.64 5.70
N TYR A 185 5.63 10.08 6.68
CA TYR A 185 6.52 10.85 7.57
C TYR A 185 7.54 11.67 6.75
N THR A 186 8.26 11.03 5.84
CA THR A 186 9.33 11.70 5.07
C THR A 186 8.79 12.89 4.27
N ARG A 187 7.66 12.73 3.58
CA ARG A 187 7.07 13.82 2.80
C ARG A 187 6.55 14.95 3.68
N ALA A 188 5.89 14.62 4.78
CA ALA A 188 5.40 15.62 5.73
C ALA A 188 6.55 16.40 6.36
N LYS A 189 7.66 15.73 6.73
CA LYS A 189 8.87 16.34 7.26
C LYS A 189 9.54 17.27 6.27
N LEU A 190 9.77 16.81 5.03
CA LEU A 190 10.42 17.60 3.96
C LEU A 190 9.60 18.82 3.54
N ARG A 191 8.27 18.78 3.74
CA ARG A 191 7.36 19.91 3.48
C ARG A 191 7.20 20.85 4.66
N GLY A 192 7.89 20.61 5.78
CA GLY A 192 7.81 21.44 6.99
C GLY A 192 6.45 21.38 7.70
N ILE A 193 5.71 20.29 7.53
CA ILE A 193 4.37 20.10 8.15
C ILE A 193 4.53 19.60 9.59
N LEU A 194 5.55 18.78 9.85
CA LEU A 194 5.79 18.19 11.18
C LEU A 194 6.53 19.17 12.07
N VAL A 195 6.02 19.40 13.27
CA VAL A 195 6.56 20.30 14.29
C VAL A 195 6.82 19.58 15.61
#